data_2715b4a80cbbe9ba528250069e20ea00
#
_entry.id   2715b4a80cbbe9ba528250069e20ea00
#
_cell.length_a   1.000
_cell.length_b   1.000
_cell.length_c   1.000
_cell.angle_alpha   90.00
_cell.angle_beta   90.00
_cell.angle_gamma   90.00
#
_symmetry.space_group_name_H-M   'P 1'
#
loop_
_entity.id
_entity.type
_entity.pdbx_description
1 polymer ?
#
loop_
_entity_poly.entity_id
_entity_poly.type
_entity_poly.pdbx_seq_one_letter_code
_entity_poly.pdbx_strand_id
1 'polypeptide(L)'
;MLREVERICNAIPHQDLAIQWDVCIEMIAWDGRWPTNPSFPGMDQVFSANFARLAAAVPADVELVFHLCYGDLDAKHFVQPTDATRMVEMANLIAGAVARPITWMHMPVPIDRTDDAFFQPLRDLQLAPETELYLGLVHAQDGVEGTLRRIEVARKYVPTFGIASECGISRGRDRNLAEHFIATYAGAAKAMEQSPARTA
;
A
#
# COMPACT_ATOMS: atom_id res chain seq x y z
N MET A 1 -6.48 -20.68 -2.56
CA MET A 1 -5.91 -19.55 -1.82
C MET A 1 -5.66 -19.86 -0.34
N LEU A 2 -6.65 -20.07 0.56
CA LEU A 2 -6.38 -20.33 2.00
C LEU A 2 -5.51 -21.57 2.26
N ARG A 3 -5.72 -22.67 1.53
CA ARG A 3 -4.84 -23.86 1.62
C ARG A 3 -3.39 -23.58 1.21
N GLU A 4 -3.17 -22.57 0.36
CA GLU A 4 -1.83 -22.19 -0.06
C GLU A 4 -1.13 -21.38 1.02
N VAL A 5 -1.86 -20.51 1.71
CA VAL A 5 -1.35 -19.82 2.92
C VAL A 5 -0.91 -20.84 3.97
N GLU A 6 -1.75 -21.85 4.26
CA GLU A 6 -1.41 -22.93 5.18
C GLU A 6 -0.11 -23.66 4.78
N ARG A 7 0.06 -23.98 3.50
CA ARG A 7 1.29 -24.62 2.99
C ARG A 7 2.51 -23.73 3.13
N ILE A 8 2.38 -22.45 2.84
CA ILE A 8 3.48 -21.48 2.97
C ILE A 8 3.89 -21.37 4.46
N CYS A 9 2.91 -21.17 5.34
CA CYS A 9 3.17 -21.07 6.78
C CYS A 9 3.78 -22.35 7.37
N ASN A 10 3.44 -23.54 6.84
CA ASN A 10 4.06 -24.80 7.26
C ASN A 10 5.48 -25.01 6.68
N ALA A 11 5.85 -24.29 5.63
CA ALA A 11 7.13 -24.48 4.94
C ALA A 11 8.21 -23.46 5.32
N ILE A 12 7.82 -22.28 5.79
CA ILE A 12 8.71 -21.16 6.12
C ILE A 12 8.61 -20.87 7.62
N PRO A 13 9.73 -20.69 8.34
CA PRO A 13 9.69 -20.28 9.74
C PRO A 13 8.89 -18.96 9.90
N HIS A 14 7.98 -18.91 10.86
CA HIS A 14 7.05 -17.78 11.00
C HIS A 14 7.76 -16.44 11.26
N GLN A 15 8.90 -16.45 11.95
CA GLN A 15 9.71 -15.25 12.19
C GLN A 15 10.37 -14.68 10.91
N ASP A 16 10.40 -15.46 9.83
CA ASP A 16 10.99 -15.07 8.54
C ASP A 16 9.89 -14.86 7.47
N LEU A 17 8.61 -14.83 7.88
CA LEU A 17 7.46 -14.82 6.97
C LEU A 17 6.51 -13.67 7.27
N ALA A 18 6.17 -12.93 6.21
CA ALA A 18 5.01 -12.04 6.17
C ALA A 18 4.03 -12.47 5.07
N ILE A 19 2.74 -12.48 5.36
CA ILE A 19 1.69 -12.74 4.38
C ILE A 19 1.05 -11.41 3.97
N GLN A 20 1.22 -11.03 2.71
CA GLN A 20 0.61 -9.85 2.11
C GLN A 20 -0.65 -10.23 1.32
N TRP A 21 -1.74 -9.53 1.61
CA TRP A 21 -2.95 -9.57 0.80
C TRP A 21 -2.97 -8.37 -0.15
N ASP A 22 -3.01 -8.66 -1.45
CA ASP A 22 -3.16 -7.62 -2.48
C ASP A 22 -4.64 -7.33 -2.70
N VAL A 23 -5.06 -6.13 -2.29
CA VAL A 23 -6.43 -5.62 -2.39
C VAL A 23 -6.55 -4.83 -3.69
N CYS A 24 -6.67 -5.52 -4.82
CA CYS A 24 -6.71 -4.91 -6.15
C CYS A 24 -8.14 -4.78 -6.68
N ILE A 25 -8.80 -5.91 -6.88
CA ILE A 25 -10.15 -5.92 -7.47
C ILE A 25 -11.17 -5.28 -6.53
N GLU A 26 -11.01 -5.48 -5.24
CA GLU A 26 -11.81 -4.83 -4.20
C GLU A 26 -11.61 -3.32 -4.22
N MET A 27 -10.36 -2.86 -4.36
CA MET A 27 -10.05 -1.43 -4.43
C MET A 27 -10.66 -0.77 -5.67
N ILE A 28 -10.58 -1.43 -6.83
CA ILE A 28 -11.15 -0.97 -8.09
C ILE A 28 -12.68 -0.91 -7.99
N ALA A 29 -13.33 -1.93 -7.38
CA ALA A 29 -14.77 -1.94 -7.15
C ALA A 29 -15.19 -0.84 -6.15
N TRP A 30 -14.39 -0.61 -5.11
CA TRP A 30 -14.61 0.45 -4.12
C TRP A 30 -14.54 1.84 -4.73
N ASP A 31 -13.61 2.06 -5.63
CA ASP A 31 -13.52 3.30 -6.43
C ASP A 31 -14.76 3.48 -7.34
N GLY A 32 -15.29 2.40 -7.90
CA GLY A 32 -16.55 2.35 -8.64
C GLY A 32 -16.46 2.89 -10.08
N ARG A 33 -15.30 3.34 -10.53
CA ARG A 33 -15.12 3.95 -11.87
C ARG A 33 -14.73 2.97 -12.97
N TRP A 34 -14.45 1.71 -12.64
CA TRP A 34 -14.12 0.69 -13.63
C TRP A 34 -15.40 0.05 -14.20
N PRO A 35 -15.68 0.16 -15.51
CA PRO A 35 -16.96 -0.25 -16.08
C PRO A 35 -17.34 -1.72 -15.91
N THR A 36 -16.35 -2.62 -15.85
CA THR A 36 -16.55 -4.07 -15.71
C THR A 36 -16.50 -4.57 -14.27
N ASN A 37 -16.21 -3.67 -13.32
CA ASN A 37 -16.14 -3.99 -11.89
C ASN A 37 -16.75 -2.82 -11.09
N PRO A 38 -18.05 -2.54 -11.24
CA PRO A 38 -18.71 -1.42 -10.55
C PRO A 38 -18.90 -1.73 -9.06
N SER A 39 -19.08 -0.68 -8.27
CA SER A 39 -19.53 -0.80 -6.89
C SER A 39 -20.94 -1.40 -6.82
N PHE A 40 -21.25 -2.06 -5.71
CA PHE A 40 -22.55 -2.71 -5.46
C PHE A 40 -23.04 -2.44 -4.02
N PRO A 41 -24.35 -2.48 -3.75
CA PRO A 41 -24.89 -2.28 -2.40
C PRO A 41 -24.39 -3.32 -1.40
N GLY A 42 -23.99 -2.88 -0.19
CA GLY A 42 -23.49 -3.76 0.88
C GLY A 42 -22.05 -4.24 0.66
N MET A 43 -21.31 -3.61 -0.25
CA MET A 43 -19.93 -3.94 -0.57
C MET A 43 -19.01 -3.83 0.66
N ASP A 44 -19.25 -2.85 1.53
CA ASP A 44 -18.56 -2.65 2.80
C ASP A 44 -18.68 -3.88 3.71
N GLN A 45 -19.87 -4.43 3.85
CA GLN A 45 -20.14 -5.63 4.67
C GLN A 45 -19.47 -6.88 4.07
N VAL A 46 -19.55 -7.04 2.76
CA VAL A 46 -18.94 -8.17 2.04
C VAL A 46 -17.42 -8.12 2.17
N PHE A 47 -16.82 -6.96 1.97
CA PHE A 47 -15.37 -6.79 2.05
C PHE A 47 -14.87 -6.95 3.49
N SER A 48 -15.53 -6.34 4.47
CA SER A 48 -15.20 -6.54 5.90
C SER A 48 -15.19 -8.01 6.29
N ALA A 49 -16.23 -8.77 5.93
CA ALA A 49 -16.30 -10.20 6.21
C ALA A 49 -15.17 -11.00 5.50
N ASN A 50 -14.85 -10.63 4.26
CA ASN A 50 -13.76 -11.27 3.52
C ASN A 50 -12.39 -10.96 4.14
N PHE A 51 -12.10 -9.71 4.49
CA PHE A 51 -10.82 -9.33 5.11
C PHE A 51 -10.65 -9.98 6.49
N ALA A 52 -11.70 -10.02 7.30
CA ALA A 52 -11.69 -10.75 8.57
C ALA A 52 -11.33 -12.24 8.37
N ARG A 53 -11.94 -12.90 7.37
CA ARG A 53 -11.69 -14.30 7.04
C ARG A 53 -10.26 -14.53 6.50
N LEU A 54 -9.75 -13.64 5.66
CA LEU A 54 -8.40 -13.72 5.11
C LEU A 54 -7.35 -13.52 6.22
N ALA A 55 -7.57 -12.56 7.10
CA ALA A 55 -6.71 -12.31 8.25
C ALA A 55 -6.68 -13.49 9.23
N ALA A 56 -7.84 -14.10 9.51
CA ALA A 56 -7.95 -15.26 10.39
C ALA A 56 -7.25 -16.52 9.84
N ALA A 57 -6.98 -16.59 8.55
CA ALA A 57 -6.27 -17.70 7.93
C ALA A 57 -4.73 -17.63 8.10
N VAL A 58 -4.21 -16.49 8.54
CA VAL A 58 -2.78 -16.30 8.80
C VAL A 58 -2.50 -16.55 10.28
N PRO A 59 -1.55 -17.44 10.65
CA PRO A 59 -1.19 -17.68 12.04
C PRO A 59 -0.85 -16.41 12.82
N ALA A 60 -1.17 -16.37 14.12
CA ALA A 60 -1.05 -15.15 14.92
C ALA A 60 0.39 -14.62 15.06
N ASP A 61 1.37 -15.49 14.92
CA ASP A 61 2.81 -15.24 14.99
C ASP A 61 3.47 -15.01 13.61
N VAL A 62 2.67 -14.97 12.53
CA VAL A 62 3.11 -14.57 11.18
C VAL A 62 2.68 -13.12 10.93
N GLU A 63 3.55 -12.31 10.37
CA GLU A 63 3.23 -10.93 10.00
C GLU A 63 2.11 -10.87 8.96
N LEU A 64 1.12 -10.00 9.21
CA LEU A 64 -0.03 -9.78 8.33
C LEU A 64 0.07 -8.39 7.70
N VAL A 65 -0.06 -8.34 6.39
CA VAL A 65 0.14 -7.13 5.59
C VAL A 65 -0.96 -6.96 4.56
N PHE A 66 -1.29 -5.71 4.27
CA PHE A 66 -2.18 -5.36 3.17
C PHE A 66 -1.52 -4.37 2.21
N HIS A 67 -1.64 -4.66 0.92
CA HIS A 67 -1.27 -3.77 -0.17
C HIS A 67 -2.52 -3.34 -0.92
N LEU A 68 -2.86 -2.05 -0.85
CA LEU A 68 -3.91 -1.48 -1.70
C LEU A 68 -3.35 -1.27 -3.10
N CYS A 69 -4.11 -1.65 -4.13
CA CYS A 69 -3.61 -1.64 -5.49
C CYS A 69 -4.71 -1.21 -6.49
N TYR A 70 -4.34 -0.39 -7.45
CA TYR A 70 -5.22 -0.02 -8.57
C TYR A 70 -4.91 -0.81 -9.86
N GLY A 71 -4.16 -1.90 -9.72
CA GLY A 71 -3.65 -2.72 -10.83
C GLY A 71 -2.24 -2.33 -11.25
N ASP A 72 -1.56 -3.25 -11.92
CA ASP A 72 -0.21 -3.05 -12.44
C ASP A 72 0.01 -3.83 -13.75
N LEU A 73 -1.02 -3.92 -14.60
CA LEU A 73 -0.86 -4.51 -15.93
C LEU A 73 -0.07 -3.54 -16.82
N ASP A 74 1.06 -4.00 -17.33
CA ASP A 74 2.00 -3.18 -18.11
C ASP A 74 2.46 -1.90 -17.36
N ALA A 75 2.64 -2.00 -16.04
CA ALA A 75 3.00 -0.89 -15.16
C ALA A 75 2.01 0.30 -15.23
N LYS A 76 0.70 0.00 -15.32
CA LYS A 76 -0.37 1.00 -15.38
C LYS A 76 -1.52 0.60 -14.47
N HIS A 77 -2.05 1.58 -13.76
CA HIS A 77 -3.29 1.41 -13.02
C HIS A 77 -4.48 1.19 -13.97
N PHE A 78 -5.41 0.33 -13.58
CA PHE A 78 -6.70 0.21 -14.27
C PHE A 78 -7.55 1.45 -14.08
N VAL A 79 -7.46 2.07 -12.89
CA VAL A 79 -8.13 3.32 -12.53
C VAL A 79 -7.10 4.22 -11.87
N GLN A 80 -6.90 5.42 -12.36
CA GLN A 80 -6.04 6.41 -11.70
C GLN A 80 -6.81 7.04 -10.51
N PRO A 81 -6.30 6.97 -9.27
CA PRO A 81 -6.94 7.59 -8.13
C PRO A 81 -7.00 9.11 -8.28
N THR A 82 -8.14 9.71 -7.98
CA THR A 82 -8.31 11.18 -7.98
C THR A 82 -7.51 11.81 -6.83
N ASP A 83 -7.59 11.17 -5.66
CA ASP A 83 -6.88 11.50 -4.43
C ASP A 83 -6.80 10.24 -3.55
N ALA A 84 -6.29 10.36 -2.31
CA ALA A 84 -6.13 9.23 -1.40
C ALA A 84 -7.44 8.81 -0.69
N THR A 85 -8.58 9.48 -0.91
CA THR A 85 -9.82 9.23 -0.15
C THR A 85 -10.25 7.77 -0.19
N ARG A 86 -10.33 7.17 -1.39
CA ARG A 86 -10.78 5.78 -1.54
C ARG A 86 -9.82 4.76 -0.91
N MET A 87 -8.53 5.05 -0.90
CA MET A 87 -7.53 4.22 -0.23
C MET A 87 -7.66 4.33 1.30
N VAL A 88 -7.87 5.53 1.81
CA VAL A 88 -8.09 5.77 3.24
C VAL A 88 -9.36 5.07 3.73
N GLU A 89 -10.47 5.19 3.00
CA GLU A 89 -11.71 4.47 3.29
C GLU A 89 -11.50 2.95 3.34
N MET A 90 -10.82 2.38 2.34
CA MET A 90 -10.51 0.94 2.28
C MET A 90 -9.58 0.51 3.41
N ALA A 91 -8.53 1.27 3.71
CA ALA A 91 -7.62 0.97 4.81
C ALA A 91 -8.33 0.99 6.17
N ASN A 92 -9.20 1.98 6.40
CA ASN A 92 -10.00 2.07 7.61
C ASN A 92 -11.02 0.91 7.71
N LEU A 93 -11.61 0.50 6.58
CA LEU A 93 -12.49 -0.67 6.52
C LEU A 93 -11.74 -1.95 6.91
N ILE A 94 -10.54 -2.15 6.37
CA ILE A 94 -9.68 -3.30 6.69
C ILE A 94 -9.28 -3.27 8.16
N ALA A 95 -8.78 -2.14 8.64
CA ALA A 95 -8.35 -1.98 10.03
C ALA A 95 -9.50 -2.23 11.03
N GLY A 96 -10.71 -1.79 10.70
CA GLY A 96 -11.91 -2.05 11.51
C GLY A 96 -12.43 -3.48 11.46
N ALA A 97 -12.15 -4.21 10.40
CA ALA A 97 -12.64 -5.59 10.20
C ALA A 97 -11.68 -6.67 10.73
N VAL A 98 -10.39 -6.38 10.78
CA VAL A 98 -9.34 -7.34 11.14
C VAL A 98 -9.10 -7.34 12.66
N ALA A 99 -9.40 -8.45 13.32
CA ALA A 99 -9.31 -8.58 14.78
C ALA A 99 -7.92 -8.98 15.30
N ARG A 100 -6.85 -8.71 14.56
CA ARG A 100 -5.45 -8.98 14.94
C ARG A 100 -4.54 -7.85 14.45
N PRO A 101 -3.31 -7.70 14.97
CA PRO A 101 -2.37 -6.72 14.47
C PRO A 101 -2.13 -6.86 12.97
N ILE A 102 -2.13 -5.73 12.27
CA ILE A 102 -1.66 -5.58 10.89
C ILE A 102 -0.26 -4.97 11.00
N THR A 103 0.76 -5.65 10.45
CA THR A 103 2.14 -5.19 10.58
C THR A 103 2.36 -3.92 9.76
N TRP A 104 1.92 -3.91 8.49
CA TRP A 104 1.89 -2.67 7.71
C TRP A 104 0.75 -2.63 6.69
N MET A 105 0.38 -1.39 6.34
CA MET A 105 -0.53 -1.05 5.25
C MET A 105 0.26 -0.32 4.17
N HIS A 106 0.19 -0.77 2.92
CA HIS A 106 0.85 -0.14 1.78
C HIS A 106 -0.18 0.49 0.84
N MET A 107 0.06 1.75 0.47
CA MET A 107 -0.81 2.54 -0.42
C MET A 107 0.00 3.08 -1.61
N PRO A 108 -0.44 2.89 -2.86
CA PRO A 108 0.22 3.46 -4.03
C PRO A 108 0.04 4.98 -4.09
N VAL A 109 1.04 5.66 -4.64
CA VAL A 109 0.98 7.09 -4.94
C VAL A 109 1.42 7.28 -6.39
N PRO A 110 0.55 7.77 -7.31
CA PRO A 110 0.92 8.00 -8.69
C PRO A 110 2.08 8.98 -8.84
N ILE A 111 2.91 8.76 -9.84
CA ILE A 111 4.16 9.50 -10.06
C ILE A 111 3.97 11.02 -10.15
N ASP A 112 2.87 11.47 -10.72
CA ASP A 112 2.52 12.87 -10.96
C ASP A 112 1.88 13.59 -9.76
N ARG A 113 1.67 12.87 -8.64
CA ARG A 113 0.99 13.42 -7.46
C ARG A 113 2.00 14.01 -6.46
N THR A 114 2.18 15.32 -6.61
CA THR A 114 3.00 16.15 -5.71
C THR A 114 2.19 17.31 -5.14
N ASP A 115 0.86 17.21 -5.18
CA ASP A 115 -0.09 18.23 -4.75
C ASP A 115 -0.74 17.88 -3.40
N ASP A 116 -1.04 18.91 -2.63
CA ASP A 116 -1.69 18.77 -1.32
C ASP A 116 -3.06 18.07 -1.40
N ALA A 117 -3.81 18.30 -2.48
CA ALA A 117 -5.15 17.72 -2.64
C ALA A 117 -5.13 16.20 -2.67
N PHE A 118 -4.09 15.59 -3.25
CA PHE A 118 -3.96 14.13 -3.26
C PHE A 118 -3.74 13.55 -1.86
N PHE A 119 -2.85 14.16 -1.06
CA PHE A 119 -2.42 13.62 0.22
C PHE A 119 -3.33 14.03 1.40
N GLN A 120 -4.12 15.11 1.25
CA GLN A 120 -4.96 15.62 2.34
C GLN A 120 -5.84 14.57 3.01
N PRO A 121 -6.47 13.61 2.30
CA PRO A 121 -7.30 12.57 2.92
C PRO A 121 -6.55 11.64 3.88
N LEU A 122 -5.20 11.56 3.80
CA LEU A 122 -4.42 10.73 4.72
C LEU A 122 -4.56 11.16 6.20
N ARG A 123 -5.04 12.37 6.48
CA ARG A 123 -5.36 12.82 7.85
C ARG A 123 -6.47 12.00 8.51
N ASP A 124 -7.34 11.39 7.70
CA ASP A 124 -8.48 10.60 8.18
C ASP A 124 -8.15 9.11 8.31
N LEU A 125 -6.87 8.75 8.13
CA LEU A 125 -6.40 7.37 8.26
C LEU A 125 -6.43 6.92 9.72
N GLN A 126 -7.06 5.78 10.00
CA GLN A 126 -7.29 5.22 11.33
C GLN A 126 -6.60 3.86 11.46
N LEU A 127 -5.28 3.84 11.40
CA LEU A 127 -4.50 2.64 11.68
C LEU A 127 -4.19 2.54 13.18
N ALA A 128 -4.02 1.30 13.67
CA ALA A 128 -3.52 1.07 15.01
C ALA A 128 -2.09 1.64 15.15
N PRO A 129 -1.68 2.11 16.34
CA PRO A 129 -0.36 2.73 16.54
C PRO A 129 0.82 1.83 16.15
N GLU A 130 0.65 0.51 16.23
CA GLU A 130 1.63 -0.51 15.86
C GLU A 130 1.65 -0.82 14.36
N THR A 131 0.65 -0.38 13.59
CA THR A 131 0.59 -0.62 12.14
C THR A 131 1.42 0.42 11.40
N GLU A 132 2.45 -0.01 10.70
CA GLU A 132 3.25 0.87 9.87
C GLU A 132 2.51 1.24 8.57
N LEU A 133 2.57 2.51 8.20
CA LEU A 133 2.11 2.96 6.87
C LEU A 133 3.29 2.99 5.91
N TYR A 134 3.15 2.38 4.74
CA TYR A 134 4.08 2.52 3.63
C TYR A 134 3.39 3.23 2.46
N LEU A 135 4.02 4.27 1.93
CA LEU A 135 3.53 5.00 0.76
C LEU A 135 4.37 4.69 -0.47
N GLY A 136 3.72 4.38 -1.57
CA GLY A 136 4.31 4.01 -2.86
C GLY A 136 4.91 5.21 -3.60
N LEU A 137 5.83 5.93 -2.98
CA LEU A 137 6.39 7.21 -3.43
C LEU A 137 7.56 7.04 -4.40
N VAL A 138 8.14 5.83 -4.48
CA VAL A 138 9.35 5.57 -5.27
C VAL A 138 8.99 5.19 -6.69
N HIS A 139 9.43 5.99 -7.64
CA HIS A 139 9.31 5.72 -9.07
C HIS A 139 10.66 5.86 -9.75
N ALA A 140 11.00 4.90 -10.62
CA ALA A 140 12.28 4.92 -11.32
C ALA A 140 12.38 6.06 -12.34
N GLN A 141 11.24 6.51 -12.89
CA GLN A 141 11.19 7.48 -13.98
C GLN A 141 11.65 8.89 -13.57
N ASP A 142 11.38 9.29 -12.33
CA ASP A 142 11.77 10.60 -11.78
C ASP A 142 12.76 10.49 -10.60
N GLY A 143 13.13 9.27 -10.24
CA GLY A 143 14.22 8.93 -9.35
C GLY A 143 14.10 9.51 -7.93
N VAL A 144 15.24 9.72 -7.31
CA VAL A 144 15.34 10.22 -5.92
C VAL A 144 14.69 11.60 -5.77
N GLU A 145 14.89 12.50 -6.70
CA GLU A 145 14.37 13.86 -6.62
C GLU A 145 12.84 13.88 -6.64
N GLY A 146 12.20 13.13 -7.55
CA GLY A 146 10.75 13.01 -7.60
C GLY A 146 10.19 12.35 -6.34
N THR A 147 10.85 11.32 -5.85
CA THR A 147 10.50 10.67 -4.59
C THR A 147 10.54 11.66 -3.41
N LEU A 148 11.58 12.48 -3.29
CA LEU A 148 11.69 13.47 -2.21
C LEU A 148 10.61 14.54 -2.29
N ARG A 149 10.21 15.00 -3.48
CA ARG A 149 9.07 15.93 -3.64
C ARG A 149 7.77 15.34 -3.08
N ARG A 150 7.48 14.07 -3.38
CA ARG A 150 6.28 13.38 -2.85
C ARG A 150 6.36 13.19 -1.33
N ILE A 151 7.53 12.83 -0.80
CA ILE A 151 7.78 12.72 0.64
C ILE A 151 7.50 14.04 1.36
N GLU A 152 7.98 15.16 0.83
CA GLU A 152 7.79 16.49 1.41
C GLU A 152 6.32 16.85 1.55
N VAL A 153 5.51 16.55 0.53
CA VAL A 153 4.06 16.79 0.60
C VAL A 153 3.36 15.82 1.54
N ALA A 154 3.67 14.51 1.47
CA ALA A 154 3.06 13.48 2.32
C ALA A 154 3.25 13.79 3.82
N ARG A 155 4.44 14.25 4.22
CA ARG A 155 4.77 14.63 5.62
C ARG A 155 3.88 15.69 6.24
N LYS A 156 3.20 16.51 5.43
CA LYS A 156 2.23 17.51 5.92
C LYS A 156 0.95 16.87 6.46
N TYR A 157 0.65 15.62 6.07
CA TYR A 157 -0.60 14.93 6.33
C TYR A 157 -0.44 13.70 7.20
N VAL A 158 0.66 12.97 7.04
CA VAL A 158 1.07 11.85 7.90
C VAL A 158 2.52 12.06 8.36
N PRO A 159 2.76 12.13 9.67
CA PRO A 159 4.10 12.45 10.20
C PRO A 159 5.09 11.30 10.06
N THR A 160 4.61 10.05 10.05
CA THR A 160 5.42 8.84 10.05
C THR A 160 4.93 7.87 8.99
N PHE A 161 5.82 7.47 8.09
CA PHE A 161 5.57 6.45 7.07
C PHE A 161 6.90 5.93 6.51
N GLY A 162 6.87 4.68 6.03
CA GLY A 162 7.90 4.11 5.19
C GLY A 162 7.68 4.46 3.71
N ILE A 163 8.72 4.29 2.89
CA ILE A 163 8.64 4.48 1.44
C ILE A 163 8.60 3.13 0.73
N ALA A 164 7.85 3.07 -0.35
CA ALA A 164 7.72 1.90 -1.21
C ALA A 164 7.62 2.32 -2.68
N SER A 165 7.75 1.37 -3.61
CA SER A 165 7.28 1.56 -4.99
C SER A 165 5.76 1.55 -5.02
N GLU A 166 5.18 2.07 -6.08
CA GLU A 166 3.72 2.09 -6.27
C GLU A 166 3.11 0.68 -6.24
N CYS A 167 3.78 -0.28 -6.88
CA CYS A 167 3.42 -1.70 -6.91
C CYS A 167 4.68 -2.55 -7.10
N GLY A 168 4.56 -3.80 -7.55
CA GLY A 168 5.70 -4.70 -7.78
C GLY A 168 6.72 -4.14 -8.78
N ILE A 169 8.01 -4.20 -8.45
CA ILE A 169 9.10 -3.60 -9.25
C ILE A 169 9.61 -4.49 -10.39
N SER A 170 9.27 -5.76 -10.41
CA SER A 170 9.78 -6.73 -11.39
C SER A 170 8.76 -7.15 -12.45
N ARG A 171 7.48 -6.92 -12.22
CA ARG A 171 6.44 -7.38 -13.14
C ARG A 171 6.40 -6.54 -14.42
N GLY A 172 6.64 -7.19 -15.56
CA GLY A 172 6.66 -6.52 -16.87
C GLY A 172 7.81 -5.52 -17.06
N ARG A 173 8.82 -5.53 -16.17
CA ARG A 173 9.98 -4.65 -16.22
C ARG A 173 11.25 -5.44 -16.47
N ASP A 174 12.19 -4.85 -17.21
CA ASP A 174 13.50 -5.45 -17.41
C ASP A 174 14.38 -5.30 -16.15
N ARG A 175 15.50 -6.05 -16.16
CA ARG A 175 16.44 -6.06 -15.03
C ARG A 175 17.03 -4.67 -14.74
N ASN A 176 17.36 -3.90 -15.78
CA ASN A 176 17.99 -2.58 -15.61
C ASN A 176 17.02 -1.62 -14.89
N LEU A 177 15.73 -1.67 -15.25
CA LEU A 177 14.70 -0.87 -14.59
C LEU A 177 14.51 -1.29 -13.14
N ALA A 178 14.52 -2.59 -12.83
CA ALA A 178 14.44 -3.10 -11.47
C ALA A 178 15.66 -2.66 -10.63
N GLU A 179 16.86 -2.74 -11.17
CA GLU A 179 18.09 -2.24 -10.52
C GLU A 179 18.03 -0.72 -10.28
N HIS A 180 17.47 0.03 -11.22
CA HIS A 180 17.28 1.47 -11.06
C HIS A 180 16.26 1.80 -9.95
N PHE A 181 15.18 1.04 -9.82
CA PHE A 181 14.27 1.16 -8.69
C PHE A 181 15.00 0.96 -7.37
N ILE A 182 15.79 -0.11 -7.24
CA ILE A 182 16.55 -0.41 -6.01
C ILE A 182 17.52 0.74 -5.68
N ALA A 183 18.23 1.28 -6.67
CA ALA A 183 19.12 2.42 -6.48
C ALA A 183 18.35 3.67 -6.05
N THR A 184 17.17 3.92 -6.61
CA THR A 184 16.30 5.04 -6.22
C THR A 184 15.82 4.90 -4.77
N TYR A 185 15.41 3.70 -4.36
CA TYR A 185 15.07 3.39 -2.97
C TYR A 185 16.21 3.73 -2.01
N ALA A 186 17.40 3.21 -2.29
CA ALA A 186 18.56 3.43 -1.42
C ALA A 186 18.91 4.92 -1.32
N GLY A 187 18.85 5.63 -2.45
CA GLY A 187 19.09 7.08 -2.49
C GLY A 187 18.06 7.89 -1.70
N ALA A 188 16.77 7.56 -1.86
CA ALA A 188 15.69 8.25 -1.15
C ALA A 188 15.72 7.95 0.36
N ALA A 189 15.93 6.71 0.77
CA ALA A 189 16.06 6.32 2.17
C ALA A 189 17.21 7.09 2.86
N LYS A 190 18.38 7.09 2.23
CA LYS A 190 19.54 7.85 2.74
C LYS A 190 19.25 9.36 2.88
N ALA A 191 18.54 9.96 1.93
CA ALA A 191 18.17 11.36 1.99
C ALA A 191 17.15 11.65 3.10
N MET A 192 16.21 10.72 3.38
CA MET A 192 15.27 10.82 4.50
C MET A 192 15.97 10.82 5.86
N GLU A 193 16.97 9.95 6.05
CA GLU A 193 17.77 9.89 7.28
C GLU A 193 18.51 11.20 7.55
N GLN A 194 19.00 11.87 6.49
CA GLN A 194 19.73 13.13 6.58
C GLN A 194 18.81 14.35 6.79
N SER A 195 17.52 14.21 6.52
CA SER A 195 16.52 15.26 6.69
C SER A 195 15.38 14.76 7.59
N PRO A 196 15.63 14.53 8.89
CA PRO A 196 14.59 14.12 9.81
C PRO A 196 13.44 15.13 9.80
N ALA A 197 12.21 14.63 10.00
CA ALA A 197 11.02 15.47 10.07
C ALA A 197 11.29 16.67 11.01
N ARG A 198 11.06 17.88 10.51
CA ARG A 198 11.05 19.08 11.38
C ARG A 198 9.93 18.84 12.39
N THR A 199 10.30 18.55 13.62
CA THR A 199 9.37 18.61 14.75
C THR A 199 8.83 20.04 14.82
N ALA A 200 7.53 20.19 14.53
CA ALA A 200 6.79 21.44 14.71
C ALA A 200 6.43 21.62 16.19
#